data_39dde13413b763167daa6b5d226cecd6
#
_entry.id   39dde13413b763167daa6b5d226cecd6
#
_cell.length_a   1.000
_cell.length_b   1.000
_cell.length_c   1.000
_cell.angle_alpha   90.00
_cell.angle_beta   90.00
_cell.angle_gamma   90.00
#
_symmetry.space_group_name_H-M   'P 1'
#
loop_
_entity.id
_entity.type
_entity.pdbx_description
1 polymer ?
#
loop_
_entity_poly.entity_id
_entity_poly.type
_entity_poly.pdbx_seq_one_letter_code
_entity_poly.pdbx_strand_id
1 'polypeptide(L)'
;MTPIKLIILDRDGTINEDRDDYVKSADEWVPVAGALEAIARLNHAGWHTVVATNQSGLGRGLFDMAALNAMHLKMNQLLARQGGRIDAVFFCPHAPEDACHCRKPLPGLFEQIGERFGVALRDVLVVGDSLRDLQAGVAVGCQPHLVRTGKGARMSNAQIDALCAQVPGTRVHADLAAFAEHIVHEERKRRTETGGSDSGFGSLD
;
A
#
# COMPACT_ATOMS: atom_id res chain seq x y z
N MET A 1 -12.94 -17.83 12.20
CA MET A 1 -12.74 -16.37 12.01
C MET A 1 -12.32 -16.17 10.57
N THR A 2 -12.96 -15.25 9.85
CA THR A 2 -12.56 -14.91 8.48
C THR A 2 -11.16 -14.30 8.52
N PRO A 3 -10.21 -14.72 7.67
CA PRO A 3 -8.87 -14.15 7.65
C PRO A 3 -8.93 -12.66 7.32
N ILE A 4 -8.11 -11.86 8.01
CA ILE A 4 -8.00 -10.42 7.77
C ILE A 4 -7.36 -10.23 6.39
N LYS A 5 -8.04 -9.51 5.51
CA LYS A 5 -7.50 -9.09 4.22
C LYS A 5 -6.78 -7.76 4.41
N LEU A 6 -5.49 -7.73 4.16
CA LEU A 6 -4.65 -6.57 4.43
C LEU A 6 -3.90 -6.11 3.19
N ILE A 7 -3.88 -4.81 2.98
CA ILE A 7 -3.06 -4.13 1.97
C ILE A 7 -2.14 -3.15 2.70
N ILE A 8 -0.85 -3.24 2.40
CA ILE A 8 0.15 -2.29 2.86
C ILE A 8 0.47 -1.33 1.72
N LEU A 9 0.27 -0.04 1.96
CA LEU A 9 0.46 1.03 1.00
C LEU A 9 1.70 1.86 1.37
N ASP A 10 2.54 2.21 0.41
CA ASP A 10 3.42 3.36 0.58
C ASP A 10 2.59 4.66 0.60
N ARG A 11 3.14 5.73 1.14
CA ARG A 11 2.48 7.03 1.25
C ARG A 11 2.84 7.94 0.08
N ASP A 12 4.10 8.39 0.04
CA ASP A 12 4.58 9.40 -0.90
C ASP A 12 4.78 8.78 -2.30
N GLY A 13 4.11 9.31 -3.29
CA GLY A 13 4.07 8.77 -4.65
C GLY A 13 2.99 7.71 -4.88
N THR A 14 2.31 7.23 -3.84
CA THR A 14 1.23 6.22 -3.92
C THR A 14 -0.11 6.81 -3.49
N ILE A 15 -0.20 7.37 -2.28
CA ILE A 15 -1.41 8.02 -1.75
C ILE A 15 -1.39 9.51 -2.02
N ASN A 16 -0.25 10.16 -1.83
CA ASN A 16 -0.04 11.58 -2.11
C ASN A 16 1.09 11.80 -3.10
N GLU A 17 1.08 12.97 -3.74
CA GLU A 17 2.13 13.41 -4.65
C GLU A 17 3.50 13.35 -3.95
N ASP A 18 4.51 12.80 -4.62
CA ASP A 18 5.89 12.77 -4.14
C ASP A 18 6.60 14.08 -4.47
N ARG A 19 7.52 14.49 -3.59
CA ARG A 19 8.34 15.70 -3.75
C ARG A 19 9.80 15.36 -3.57
N ASP A 20 10.66 15.90 -4.44
CA ASP A 20 12.10 15.70 -4.35
C ASP A 20 12.71 16.39 -3.10
N ASP A 21 12.04 17.45 -2.60
CA ASP A 21 12.40 18.20 -1.40
C ASP A 21 11.61 17.81 -0.14
N TYR A 22 10.99 16.65 -0.15
CA TYR A 22 10.08 16.08 0.87
C TYR A 22 8.72 16.80 0.98
N VAL A 23 7.71 16.09 1.46
CA VAL A 23 6.46 16.68 1.94
C VAL A 23 6.63 16.99 3.42
N LYS A 24 6.69 18.29 3.77
CA LYS A 24 7.11 18.77 5.08
C LYS A 24 5.96 19.32 5.96
N SER A 25 4.80 19.54 5.34
CA SER A 25 3.65 20.10 6.05
C SER A 25 2.33 19.55 5.50
N ALA A 26 1.24 19.76 6.25
CA ALA A 26 -0.10 19.42 5.79
C ALA A 26 -0.49 20.21 4.53
N ASP A 27 -0.01 21.44 4.35
CA ASP A 27 -0.31 22.25 3.17
C ASP A 27 0.35 21.67 1.91
N GLU A 28 1.55 21.13 2.03
CA GLU A 28 2.27 20.46 0.94
C GLU A 28 1.76 19.05 0.63
N TRP A 29 0.97 18.46 1.53
CA TRP A 29 0.40 17.13 1.34
C TRP A 29 -0.81 17.21 0.40
N VAL A 30 -0.67 16.69 -0.81
CA VAL A 30 -1.68 16.68 -1.86
C VAL A 30 -1.95 15.24 -2.27
N PRO A 31 -3.21 14.73 -2.23
CA PRO A 31 -3.48 13.37 -2.66
C PRO A 31 -3.25 13.19 -4.16
N VAL A 32 -2.75 12.02 -4.55
CA VAL A 32 -2.76 11.59 -5.96
C VAL A 32 -4.21 11.45 -6.41
N ALA A 33 -4.51 11.90 -7.62
CA ALA A 33 -5.86 11.83 -8.18
C ALA A 33 -6.40 10.39 -8.13
N GLY A 34 -7.61 10.22 -7.58
CA GLY A 34 -8.28 8.92 -7.46
C GLY A 34 -7.76 8.00 -6.34
N ALA A 35 -6.68 8.37 -5.62
CA ALA A 35 -6.09 7.49 -4.62
C ALA A 35 -6.99 7.31 -3.40
N LEU A 36 -7.63 8.37 -2.92
CA LEU A 36 -8.51 8.30 -1.76
C LEU A 36 -9.78 7.48 -2.05
N GLU A 37 -10.36 7.67 -3.21
CA GLU A 37 -11.50 6.91 -3.71
C GLU A 37 -11.15 5.42 -3.88
N ALA A 38 -9.93 5.12 -4.35
CA ALA A 38 -9.42 3.77 -4.47
C ALA A 38 -9.34 3.07 -3.10
N ILE A 39 -8.78 3.74 -2.08
CA ILE A 39 -8.71 3.23 -0.71
C ILE A 39 -10.12 2.99 -0.16
N ALA A 40 -11.04 3.95 -0.34
CA ALA A 40 -12.43 3.80 0.10
C ALA A 40 -13.08 2.57 -0.56
N ARG A 41 -12.88 2.35 -1.87
CA ARG A 41 -13.38 1.18 -2.59
C ARG A 41 -12.84 -0.13 -2.02
N LEU A 42 -11.54 -0.19 -1.69
CA LEU A 42 -10.91 -1.36 -1.06
C LEU A 42 -11.51 -1.63 0.32
N ASN A 43 -11.68 -0.57 1.13
CA ASN A 43 -12.30 -0.72 2.46
C ASN A 43 -13.74 -1.23 2.37
N HIS A 44 -14.55 -0.74 1.43
CA HIS A 44 -15.91 -1.23 1.20
C HIS A 44 -15.94 -2.70 0.70
N ALA A 45 -14.87 -3.15 0.04
CA ALA A 45 -14.71 -4.56 -0.34
C ALA A 45 -14.18 -5.44 0.82
N GLY A 46 -14.01 -4.87 2.02
CA GLY A 46 -13.60 -5.58 3.23
C GLY A 46 -12.08 -5.69 3.42
N TRP A 47 -11.29 -4.89 2.70
CA TRP A 47 -9.85 -4.80 2.90
C TRP A 47 -9.50 -3.80 4.00
N HIS A 48 -8.59 -4.20 4.88
CA HIS A 48 -7.87 -3.30 5.75
C HIS A 48 -6.72 -2.65 4.99
N THR A 49 -6.50 -1.37 5.22
CA THR A 49 -5.42 -0.61 4.58
C THR A 49 -4.51 -0.01 5.63
N VAL A 50 -3.22 -0.25 5.50
CA VAL A 50 -2.16 0.20 6.41
C VAL A 50 -1.09 0.90 5.61
N VAL A 51 -0.52 1.96 6.15
CA VAL A 51 0.60 2.69 5.54
C VAL A 51 1.93 2.21 6.12
N ALA A 52 2.92 1.96 5.23
CA ALA A 52 4.32 1.74 5.58
C ALA A 52 5.21 2.71 4.79
N THR A 53 5.74 3.75 5.44
CA THR A 53 6.41 4.86 4.76
C THR A 53 7.78 5.21 5.35
N ASN A 54 8.74 5.54 4.47
CA ASN A 54 10.02 6.11 4.89
C ASN A 54 9.89 7.63 5.04
N GLN A 55 10.19 8.14 6.23
CA GLN A 55 10.07 9.56 6.56
C GLN A 55 11.41 10.14 7.05
N SER A 56 12.45 10.02 6.22
CA SER A 56 13.81 10.45 6.57
C SER A 56 13.95 11.97 6.76
N GLY A 57 13.02 12.77 6.25
CA GLY A 57 12.95 14.20 6.55
C GLY A 57 12.81 14.49 8.05
N LEU A 58 12.17 13.58 8.80
CA LEU A 58 12.09 13.67 10.25
C LEU A 58 13.47 13.51 10.90
N GLY A 59 14.21 12.45 10.55
CA GLY A 59 15.59 12.22 11.06
C GLY A 59 16.58 13.29 10.63
N ARG A 60 16.34 13.94 9.48
CA ARG A 60 17.13 15.07 8.97
C ARG A 60 16.72 16.41 9.58
N GLY A 61 15.70 16.47 10.44
CA GLY A 61 15.20 17.70 11.04
C GLY A 61 14.53 18.68 10.08
N LEU A 62 14.05 18.21 8.91
CA LEU A 62 13.35 19.04 7.92
C LEU A 62 11.90 19.35 8.35
N PHE A 63 11.33 18.51 9.18
CA PHE A 63 10.05 18.68 9.85
C PHE A 63 10.04 17.83 11.13
N ASP A 64 9.11 18.11 12.02
CA ASP A 64 8.95 17.44 13.30
C ASP A 64 7.76 16.47 13.35
N MET A 65 7.58 15.80 14.48
CA MET A 65 6.46 14.87 14.69
C MET A 65 5.10 15.56 14.63
N ALA A 66 5.02 16.85 15.01
CA ALA A 66 3.77 17.60 14.93
C ALA A 66 3.35 17.82 13.47
N ALA A 67 4.31 18.16 12.61
CA ALA A 67 4.08 18.28 11.16
C ALA A 67 3.70 16.94 10.52
N LEU A 68 4.37 15.83 10.89
CA LEU A 68 4.00 14.49 10.40
C LEU A 68 2.58 14.11 10.82
N ASN A 69 2.22 14.34 12.08
CA ASN A 69 0.87 14.08 12.59
C ASN A 69 -0.18 14.95 11.89
N ALA A 70 0.11 16.21 11.58
CA ALA A 70 -0.78 17.10 10.83
C ALA A 70 -1.02 16.60 9.40
N MET A 71 0.01 16.09 8.72
CA MET A 71 -0.13 15.45 7.40
C MET A 71 -1.03 14.22 7.47
N HIS A 72 -0.83 13.34 8.45
CA HIS A 72 -1.65 12.14 8.63
C HIS A 72 -3.08 12.49 9.04
N LEU A 73 -3.29 13.53 9.84
CA LEU A 73 -4.63 14.01 10.17
C LEU A 73 -5.37 14.50 8.92
N LYS A 74 -4.72 15.31 8.08
CA LYS A 74 -5.28 15.75 6.79
C LYS A 74 -5.63 14.57 5.89
N MET A 75 -4.72 13.61 5.74
CA MET A 75 -4.97 12.38 4.98
C MET A 75 -6.23 11.67 5.47
N ASN A 76 -6.34 11.43 6.77
CA ASN A 76 -7.47 10.73 7.37
C ASN A 76 -8.79 11.51 7.21
N GLN A 77 -8.76 12.83 7.36
CA GLN A 77 -9.95 13.69 7.18
C GLN A 77 -10.45 13.66 5.73
N LEU A 78 -9.54 13.76 4.76
CA LEU A 78 -9.90 13.71 3.34
C LEU A 78 -10.41 12.32 2.97
N LEU A 79 -9.77 11.26 3.46
CA LEU A 79 -10.18 9.88 3.21
C LEU A 79 -11.55 9.56 3.82
N ALA A 80 -11.82 10.03 5.05
CA ALA A 80 -13.13 9.87 5.70
C ALA A 80 -14.27 10.51 4.89
N ARG A 81 -14.02 11.62 4.21
CA ARG A 81 -15.00 12.26 3.30
C ARG A 81 -15.36 11.38 2.10
N GLN A 82 -14.45 10.48 1.70
CA GLN A 82 -14.67 9.48 0.65
C GLN A 82 -15.25 8.16 1.21
N GLY A 83 -15.49 8.07 2.53
CA GLY A 83 -15.96 6.87 3.18
C GLY A 83 -14.88 5.80 3.38
N GLY A 84 -13.62 6.19 3.26
CA GLY A 84 -12.45 5.32 3.48
C GLY A 84 -11.75 5.58 4.81
N ARG A 85 -10.77 4.73 5.12
CA ARG A 85 -9.93 4.85 6.31
C ARG A 85 -8.55 4.22 6.08
N ILE A 86 -7.58 4.67 6.85
CA ILE A 86 -6.31 3.96 7.09
C ILE A 86 -6.37 3.40 8.51
N ASP A 87 -6.19 2.09 8.66
CA ASP A 87 -6.31 1.39 9.95
C ASP A 87 -5.09 1.63 10.86
N ALA A 88 -3.90 1.85 10.27
CA ALA A 88 -2.68 2.22 10.98
C ALA A 88 -1.63 2.83 10.04
N VAL A 89 -0.73 3.63 10.60
CA VAL A 89 0.43 4.17 9.89
C VAL A 89 1.70 3.74 10.62
N PHE A 90 2.59 3.07 9.90
CA PHE A 90 3.94 2.71 10.32
C PHE A 90 4.94 3.53 9.51
N PHE A 91 5.91 4.11 10.17
CA PHE A 91 6.91 4.93 9.49
C PHE A 91 8.31 4.70 10.03
N CYS A 92 9.29 4.85 9.16
CA CYS A 92 10.69 4.86 9.52
C CYS A 92 11.17 6.32 9.56
N PRO A 93 11.57 6.85 10.73
CA PRO A 93 12.04 8.23 10.85
C PRO A 93 13.51 8.40 10.44
N HIS A 94 14.25 7.30 10.28
CA HIS A 94 15.69 7.30 10.14
C HIS A 94 16.14 7.81 8.76
N ALA A 95 17.28 8.50 8.73
CA ALA A 95 17.98 8.84 7.51
C ALA A 95 18.66 7.58 6.89
N PRO A 96 19.05 7.60 5.61
CA PRO A 96 19.69 6.44 4.98
C PRO A 96 20.98 5.97 5.66
N GLU A 97 21.70 6.90 6.27
CA GLU A 97 22.95 6.68 7.01
C GLU A 97 22.76 6.08 8.41
N ASP A 98 21.55 6.13 8.95
CA ASP A 98 21.20 5.53 10.24
C ASP A 98 20.95 4.04 10.08
N ALA A 99 21.88 3.18 10.41
CA ALA A 99 21.75 1.74 10.28
C ALA A 99 20.56 1.19 11.09
N CYS A 100 19.36 1.22 10.49
CA CYS A 100 18.12 0.73 11.09
C CYS A 100 17.55 -0.46 10.31
N HIS A 101 16.70 -1.26 10.94
CA HIS A 101 16.02 -2.38 10.31
C HIS A 101 14.67 -1.99 9.64
N CYS A 102 14.10 -0.83 10.00
CA CYS A 102 12.76 -0.44 9.57
C CYS A 102 12.71 0.30 8.22
N ARG A 103 13.83 0.86 7.73
CA ARG A 103 13.83 1.62 6.49
C ARG A 103 13.74 0.71 5.26
N LYS A 104 12.70 0.87 4.46
CA LYS A 104 12.59 0.20 3.15
C LYS A 104 13.83 0.49 2.28
N PRO A 105 14.49 -0.50 1.65
CA PRO A 105 13.98 -1.84 1.32
C PRO A 105 14.08 -2.91 2.41
N LEU A 106 14.49 -2.58 3.63
CA LEU A 106 14.49 -3.53 4.74
C LEU A 106 13.07 -3.80 5.26
N PRO A 107 12.77 -5.00 5.77
CA PRO A 107 11.41 -5.46 6.00
C PRO A 107 10.80 -5.04 7.34
N GLY A 108 11.51 -4.37 8.23
CA GLY A 108 11.11 -4.19 9.62
C GLY A 108 9.74 -3.54 9.85
N LEU A 109 9.30 -2.62 8.97
CA LEU A 109 7.93 -2.08 9.07
C LEU A 109 6.88 -3.15 8.76
N PHE A 110 7.15 -4.03 7.78
CA PHE A 110 6.24 -5.08 7.37
C PHE A 110 6.11 -6.17 8.44
N GLU A 111 7.23 -6.53 9.09
CA GLU A 111 7.25 -7.47 10.22
C GLU A 111 6.38 -6.93 11.37
N GLN A 112 6.53 -5.66 11.75
CA GLN A 112 5.71 -4.99 12.77
C GLN A 112 4.22 -4.99 12.40
N ILE A 113 3.89 -4.77 11.12
CA ILE A 113 2.52 -4.82 10.64
C ILE A 113 1.96 -6.24 10.76
N GLY A 114 2.71 -7.25 10.31
CA GLY A 114 2.32 -8.65 10.40
C GLY A 114 2.03 -9.08 11.84
N GLU A 115 2.91 -8.70 12.77
CA GLU A 115 2.74 -8.96 14.20
C GLU A 115 1.52 -8.23 14.77
N ARG A 116 1.37 -6.94 14.47
CA ARG A 116 0.28 -6.09 15.00
C ARG A 116 -1.10 -6.55 14.57
N PHE A 117 -1.24 -7.03 13.33
CA PHE A 117 -2.51 -7.48 12.77
C PHE A 117 -2.73 -8.99 12.87
N GLY A 118 -1.72 -9.74 13.28
CA GLY A 118 -1.80 -11.19 13.40
C GLY A 118 -2.05 -11.89 12.05
N VAL A 119 -1.47 -11.37 10.97
CA VAL A 119 -1.68 -11.87 9.60
C VAL A 119 -0.45 -12.61 9.08
N ALA A 120 -0.66 -13.62 8.23
CA ALA A 120 0.41 -14.24 7.48
C ALA A 120 0.79 -13.32 6.31
N LEU A 121 2.01 -12.79 6.31
CA LEU A 121 2.45 -11.78 5.32
C LEU A 121 2.41 -12.27 3.88
N ARG A 122 2.46 -13.59 3.63
CA ARG A 122 2.24 -14.17 2.28
C ARG A 122 0.85 -13.92 1.68
N ASP A 123 -0.13 -13.60 2.53
CA ASP A 123 -1.50 -13.30 2.12
C ASP A 123 -1.78 -11.79 2.00
N VAL A 124 -0.75 -10.98 2.27
CA VAL A 124 -0.80 -9.51 2.29
C VAL A 124 -0.32 -8.95 0.96
N LEU A 125 -1.01 -7.93 0.46
CA LEU A 125 -0.61 -7.19 -0.73
C LEU A 125 0.24 -5.99 -0.32
N VAL A 126 1.34 -5.74 -1.03
CA VAL A 126 2.12 -4.50 -0.90
C VAL A 126 2.00 -3.67 -2.17
N VAL A 127 1.73 -2.38 -2.01
CA VAL A 127 1.60 -1.43 -3.11
C VAL A 127 2.52 -0.25 -2.88
N GLY A 128 3.33 0.07 -3.87
CA GLY A 128 4.24 1.21 -3.83
C GLY A 128 4.60 1.70 -5.22
N ASP A 129 5.27 2.84 -5.27
CA ASP A 129 5.71 3.49 -6.50
C ASP A 129 7.18 3.20 -6.83
N SER A 130 7.88 2.44 -5.99
CA SER A 130 9.33 2.23 -6.09
C SER A 130 9.76 0.81 -5.78
N LEU A 131 10.94 0.45 -6.30
CA LEU A 131 11.57 -0.86 -6.05
C LEU A 131 11.72 -1.16 -4.54
N ARG A 132 12.02 -0.16 -3.72
CA ARG A 132 12.24 -0.32 -2.27
C ARG A 132 11.00 -0.84 -1.54
N ASP A 133 9.83 -0.40 -1.95
CA ASP A 133 8.56 -0.80 -1.35
C ASP A 133 8.31 -2.29 -1.61
N LEU A 134 8.51 -2.70 -2.85
CA LEU A 134 8.28 -4.08 -3.29
C LEU A 134 9.30 -5.04 -2.68
N GLN A 135 10.58 -4.66 -2.65
CA GLN A 135 11.64 -5.46 -2.04
C GLN A 135 11.38 -5.70 -0.56
N ALA A 136 10.98 -4.65 0.19
CA ALA A 136 10.67 -4.78 1.61
C ALA A 136 9.49 -5.74 1.86
N GLY A 137 8.44 -5.67 1.02
CA GLY A 137 7.28 -6.57 1.12
C GLY A 137 7.62 -8.01 0.75
N VAL A 138 8.32 -8.21 -0.37
CA VAL A 138 8.67 -9.56 -0.85
C VAL A 138 9.66 -10.26 0.09
N ALA A 139 10.53 -9.52 0.77
CA ALA A 139 11.44 -10.09 1.77
C ALA A 139 10.72 -10.84 2.90
N VAL A 140 9.44 -10.52 3.16
CA VAL A 140 8.57 -11.18 4.14
C VAL A 140 7.40 -11.94 3.50
N GLY A 141 7.42 -12.11 2.18
CA GLY A 141 6.48 -12.93 1.43
C GLY A 141 5.24 -12.21 0.91
N CYS A 142 5.09 -10.89 1.05
CA CYS A 142 3.97 -10.13 0.51
C CYS A 142 3.92 -10.20 -1.02
N GLN A 143 2.71 -10.05 -1.58
CA GLN A 143 2.48 -10.01 -3.02
C GLN A 143 2.69 -8.58 -3.55
N PRO A 144 3.65 -8.36 -4.47
CA PRO A 144 4.07 -7.02 -4.88
C PRO A 144 3.20 -6.42 -6.00
N HIS A 145 2.82 -5.16 -5.83
CA HIS A 145 2.11 -4.35 -6.81
C HIS A 145 2.81 -3.00 -6.98
N LEU A 146 3.19 -2.66 -8.20
CA LEU A 146 3.77 -1.37 -8.57
C LEU A 146 2.68 -0.45 -9.13
N VAL A 147 2.61 0.80 -8.65
CA VAL A 147 1.81 1.85 -9.28
C VAL A 147 2.70 2.81 -10.07
N ARG A 148 2.22 3.24 -11.24
CA ARG A 148 2.94 4.17 -12.14
C ARG A 148 2.64 5.64 -11.78
N THR A 149 2.58 5.93 -10.49
CA THR A 149 2.53 7.27 -9.91
C THR A 149 3.87 7.59 -9.23
N GLY A 150 4.07 8.77 -8.74
CA GLY A 150 5.30 9.14 -8.04
C GLY A 150 6.59 8.80 -8.84
N LYS A 151 7.46 8.00 -8.25
CA LYS A 151 8.69 7.51 -8.92
C LYS A 151 8.37 6.54 -10.06
N GLY A 152 7.32 5.73 -9.91
CA GLY A 152 6.85 4.81 -10.95
C GLY A 152 6.45 5.52 -12.23
N ALA A 153 5.91 6.74 -12.16
CA ALA A 153 5.58 7.57 -13.33
C ALA A 153 6.81 8.03 -14.11
N ARG A 154 7.95 8.14 -13.44
CA ARG A 154 9.23 8.58 -14.03
C ARG A 154 10.03 7.44 -14.68
N MET A 155 9.60 6.18 -14.48
CA MET A 155 10.27 5.00 -15.02
C MET A 155 9.88 4.77 -16.49
N SER A 156 10.87 4.48 -17.32
CA SER A 156 10.64 3.92 -18.65
C SER A 156 10.13 2.48 -18.57
N ASN A 157 9.55 1.95 -19.64
CA ASN A 157 9.11 0.55 -19.66
C ASN A 157 10.28 -0.42 -19.40
N ALA A 158 11.47 -0.15 -19.96
CA ALA A 158 12.66 -0.96 -19.70
C ALA A 158 13.08 -0.96 -18.21
N GLN A 159 12.92 0.16 -17.51
CA GLN A 159 13.17 0.23 -16.07
C GLN A 159 12.13 -0.53 -15.26
N ILE A 160 10.87 -0.50 -15.68
CA ILE A 160 9.80 -1.30 -15.07
C ILE A 160 10.05 -2.79 -15.29
N ASP A 161 10.43 -3.20 -16.50
CA ASP A 161 10.76 -4.60 -16.81
C ASP A 161 11.95 -5.08 -15.96
N ALA A 162 12.98 -4.24 -15.81
CA ALA A 162 14.14 -4.52 -14.96
C ALA A 162 13.75 -4.62 -13.47
N LEU A 163 12.82 -3.80 -13.00
CA LEU A 163 12.26 -3.88 -11.65
C LEU A 163 11.49 -5.18 -11.46
N CYS A 164 10.61 -5.54 -12.39
CA CYS A 164 9.84 -6.79 -12.35
C CYS A 164 10.75 -8.02 -12.38
N ALA A 165 11.89 -7.95 -13.09
CA ALA A 165 12.88 -9.02 -13.08
C ALA A 165 13.58 -9.17 -11.70
N GLN A 166 13.81 -8.06 -10.99
CA GLN A 166 14.37 -8.06 -9.63
C GLN A 166 13.36 -8.51 -8.57
N VAL A 167 12.08 -8.25 -8.79
CA VAL A 167 10.98 -8.63 -7.89
C VAL A 167 9.95 -9.43 -8.68
N PRO A 168 10.20 -10.73 -8.90
CA PRO A 168 9.29 -11.59 -9.66
C PRO A 168 7.90 -11.65 -9.01
N GLY A 169 6.87 -11.72 -9.85
CA GLY A 169 5.47 -11.70 -9.41
C GLY A 169 4.88 -10.31 -9.25
N THR A 170 5.67 -9.25 -9.49
CA THR A 170 5.17 -7.87 -9.46
C THR A 170 4.09 -7.65 -10.53
N ARG A 171 2.93 -7.14 -10.10
CA ARG A 171 1.88 -6.66 -10.99
C ARG A 171 1.96 -5.14 -11.09
N VAL A 172 1.87 -4.62 -12.32
CA VAL A 172 1.99 -3.19 -12.59
C VAL A 172 0.62 -2.60 -12.90
N HIS A 173 0.33 -1.47 -12.26
CA HIS A 173 -0.93 -0.73 -12.42
C HIS A 173 -0.64 0.72 -12.80
N ALA A 174 -1.56 1.34 -13.54
CA ALA A 174 -1.42 2.75 -13.90
C ALA A 174 -1.36 3.66 -12.66
N ASP A 175 -2.21 3.36 -11.67
CA ASP A 175 -2.37 4.10 -10.44
C ASP A 175 -3.05 3.22 -9.36
N LEU A 176 -3.32 3.82 -8.20
CA LEU A 176 -4.01 3.12 -7.12
C LEU A 176 -5.47 2.80 -7.45
N ALA A 177 -6.12 3.59 -8.33
CA ALA A 177 -7.48 3.31 -8.77
C ALA A 177 -7.55 2.04 -9.63
N ALA A 178 -6.62 1.87 -10.58
CA ALA A 178 -6.49 0.67 -11.39
C ALA A 178 -6.14 -0.56 -10.53
N PHE A 179 -5.27 -0.41 -9.51
CA PHE A 179 -5.00 -1.47 -8.54
C PHE A 179 -6.27 -1.89 -7.79
N ALA A 180 -7.01 -0.92 -7.23
CA ALA A 180 -8.24 -1.21 -6.48
C ALA A 180 -9.30 -1.89 -7.34
N GLU A 181 -9.47 -1.46 -8.58
CA GLU A 181 -10.38 -2.08 -9.54
C GLU A 181 -10.00 -3.54 -9.80
N HIS A 182 -8.71 -3.79 -10.06
CA HIS A 182 -8.19 -5.14 -10.25
C HIS A 182 -8.49 -6.05 -9.05
N ILE A 183 -8.18 -5.62 -7.83
CA ILE A 183 -8.37 -6.42 -6.62
C ILE A 183 -9.85 -6.72 -6.37
N VAL A 184 -10.72 -5.73 -6.50
CA VAL A 184 -12.16 -5.91 -6.32
C VAL A 184 -12.75 -6.84 -7.38
N HIS A 185 -12.26 -6.76 -8.63
CA HIS A 185 -12.68 -7.65 -9.71
C HIS A 185 -12.27 -9.11 -9.44
N GLU A 186 -11.02 -9.35 -9.07
CA GLU A 186 -10.51 -10.70 -8.74
C GLU A 186 -11.29 -11.33 -7.58
N GLU A 187 -11.68 -10.54 -6.59
CA GLU A 187 -12.50 -11.05 -5.49
C GLU A 187 -13.91 -11.46 -5.91
N ARG A 188 -14.54 -10.65 -6.76
CA ARG A 188 -15.87 -10.99 -7.29
C ARG A 188 -15.82 -12.29 -8.08
N LYS A 189 -14.79 -12.47 -8.92
CA LYS A 189 -14.58 -13.67 -9.69
C LYS A 189 -14.44 -14.91 -8.80
N ARG A 190 -13.60 -14.85 -7.76
CA ARG A 190 -13.43 -15.95 -6.80
C ARG A 190 -14.74 -16.33 -6.09
N ARG A 191 -15.56 -15.34 -5.72
CA ARG A 191 -16.86 -15.59 -5.07
C ARG A 191 -17.84 -16.29 -5.99
N THR A 192 -17.86 -15.97 -7.30
CA THR A 192 -18.72 -16.65 -8.27
C THR A 192 -18.28 -18.08 -8.53
N GLU A 193 -16.97 -18.34 -8.58
CA GLU A 193 -16.42 -19.69 -8.78
C GLU A 193 -16.67 -20.60 -7.57
N THR A 194 -16.61 -20.08 -6.34
CA THR A 194 -16.87 -20.85 -5.11
C THR A 194 -18.35 -21.04 -4.80
N GLY A 195 -19.22 -20.13 -5.23
CA GLY A 195 -20.68 -20.20 -5.02
C GLY A 195 -21.43 -21.08 -6.02
N GLY A 196 -20.78 -21.52 -7.10
CA GLY A 196 -21.41 -22.34 -8.15
C GLY A 196 -21.43 -23.86 -7.90
N SER A 197 -20.86 -24.35 -6.80
CA SER A 197 -20.73 -25.79 -6.53
C SER A 197 -21.80 -26.39 -5.62
N ASP A 198 -22.82 -25.64 -5.18
CA ASP A 198 -23.82 -26.10 -4.19
C ASP A 198 -25.27 -26.19 -4.74
N SER A 199 -25.44 -26.44 -6.03
CA SER A 199 -26.76 -26.69 -6.61
C SER A 199 -26.92 -28.13 -7.12
N GLY A 200 -26.56 -29.10 -6.28
CA GLY A 200 -26.78 -30.52 -6.51
C GLY A 200 -27.84 -31.10 -5.54
N PHE A 201 -29.05 -30.52 -5.49
CA PHE A 201 -30.17 -31.22 -4.86
C PHE A 201 -30.63 -32.35 -5.81
N GLY A 202 -30.20 -33.56 -5.48
CA GLY A 202 -30.72 -34.78 -6.05
C GLY A 202 -32.22 -34.89 -5.73
N SER A 203 -33.00 -34.98 -6.81
CA SER A 203 -34.38 -35.45 -6.76
C SER A 203 -34.39 -36.89 -6.24
N LEU A 204 -35.09 -37.11 -5.14
CA LEU A 204 -35.47 -38.45 -4.72
C LEU A 204 -36.89 -38.70 -5.23
N ASP A 205 -36.96 -39.59 -6.18
CA ASP A 205 -38.20 -40.35 -6.48
C ASP A 205 -38.42 -41.44 -5.42
#